data_308943b4213d843b822efde42db5d2ca
#
_entry.id   308943b4213d843b822efde42db5d2ca
#
_cell.length_a   1.000
_cell.length_b   1.000
_cell.length_c   1.000
_cell.angle_alpha   90.00
_cell.angle_beta   90.00
_cell.angle_gamma   90.00
#
_symmetry.space_group_name_H-M   'P 1'
#
loop_
_entity.id
_entity.type
_entity.pdbx_description
1 polymer ?
#
loop_
_entity_poly.entity_id
_entity_poly.type
_entity_poly.pdbx_seq_one_letter_code
_entity_poly.pdbx_strand_id
1 'polypeptide(L)'
;IRESGTSRGSFYHYFEGKDALLSSLSYLFDRKYEELSPTLSPEEDRFQQLMYLNRELFAMIENSISPDLLARLYSSQLVTRGEKHLLDHNRTYYKLLRRIAAEGQARGELRRDVTVSELVRVYALCERALIYDWCLSGGGYSLPQYSQTLLPMFLGSFRGGQRSS
;
A
#
# COMPACT_ATOMS: atom_id res chain seq x y z
N ILE A 1 29.85 24.01 -21.75
CA ILE A 1 29.45 22.84 -22.59
C ILE A 1 29.83 21.51 -21.95
N ARG A 2 30.99 21.40 -21.29
CA ARG A 2 31.40 20.19 -20.56
C ARG A 2 30.59 19.94 -19.30
N GLU A 3 30.11 20.92 -18.59
CA GLU A 3 29.28 20.79 -17.38
C GLU A 3 27.89 20.24 -17.70
N SER A 4 27.27 20.62 -18.83
CA SER A 4 25.95 20.16 -19.21
C SER A 4 25.93 18.68 -19.59
N GLY A 5 27.03 18.12 -20.14
CA GLY A 5 27.15 16.68 -20.44
C GLY A 5 27.30 15.82 -19.18
N THR A 6 28.05 16.30 -18.18
CA THR A 6 28.26 15.61 -16.90
C THR A 6 27.00 15.62 -16.04
N SER A 7 26.25 16.72 -16.02
CA SER A 7 24.98 16.82 -15.29
C SER A 7 23.88 15.94 -15.88
N ARG A 8 23.84 15.75 -17.21
CA ARG A 8 22.92 14.81 -17.87
C ARG A 8 23.21 13.36 -17.49
N GLY A 9 24.47 12.93 -17.48
CA GLY A 9 24.87 11.59 -17.06
C GLY A 9 24.52 11.32 -15.61
N SER A 10 24.79 12.26 -14.70
CA SER A 10 24.42 12.16 -13.27
C SER A 10 22.92 12.15 -13.07
N PHE A 11 22.16 12.91 -13.87
CA PHE A 11 20.70 12.95 -13.83
C PHE A 11 20.09 11.61 -14.24
N TYR A 12 20.54 11.00 -15.32
CA TYR A 12 20.06 9.69 -15.78
C TYR A 12 20.43 8.57 -14.78
N HIS A 13 21.62 8.54 -14.24
CA HIS A 13 22.01 7.59 -13.20
C HIS A 13 21.21 7.75 -11.92
N TYR A 14 20.88 8.98 -11.54
CA TYR A 14 20.04 9.25 -10.39
C TYR A 14 18.61 8.74 -10.58
N PHE A 15 18.00 8.91 -11.76
CA PHE A 15 16.67 8.41 -12.08
C PHE A 15 16.63 6.89 -12.18
N GLU A 16 17.60 6.25 -12.82
CA GLU A 16 17.73 4.79 -12.85
C GLU A 16 17.90 4.21 -11.45
N GLY A 17 18.69 4.86 -10.59
CA GLY A 17 18.86 4.49 -9.19
C GLY A 17 17.58 4.62 -8.38
N LYS A 18 16.77 5.65 -8.61
CA LYS A 18 15.45 5.85 -7.97
C LYS A 18 14.45 4.80 -8.39
N ASP A 19 14.36 4.49 -9.67
CA ASP A 19 13.47 3.45 -10.19
C ASP A 19 13.85 2.07 -9.63
N ALA A 20 15.14 1.77 -9.55
CA ALA A 20 15.64 0.55 -8.92
C ALA A 20 15.29 0.48 -7.43
N LEU A 21 15.42 1.59 -6.69
CA LEU A 21 15.03 1.68 -5.27
C LEU A 21 13.54 1.51 -5.08
N LEU A 22 12.71 2.12 -5.92
CA LEU A 22 11.27 1.97 -5.85
C LEU A 22 10.83 0.55 -6.18
N SER A 23 11.43 -0.09 -7.18
CA SER A 23 11.20 -1.50 -7.49
C SER A 23 11.58 -2.39 -6.31
N SER A 24 12.70 -2.10 -5.63
CA SER A 24 13.14 -2.79 -4.43
C SER A 24 12.14 -2.62 -3.28
N LEU A 25 11.54 -1.44 -3.14
CA LEU A 25 10.53 -1.15 -2.13
C LEU A 25 9.23 -1.91 -2.39
N SER A 26 8.77 -1.92 -3.63
CA SER A 26 7.61 -2.71 -4.05
C SER A 26 7.85 -4.20 -3.79
N TYR A 27 9.05 -4.68 -4.04
CA TYR A 27 9.46 -6.05 -3.72
C TYR A 27 9.41 -6.35 -2.22
N LEU A 28 9.85 -5.41 -1.37
CA LEU A 28 9.77 -5.57 0.09
C LEU A 28 8.33 -5.65 0.57
N PHE A 29 7.44 -4.85 0.01
CA PHE A 29 6.01 -4.90 0.33
C PHE A 29 5.39 -6.23 -0.10
N ASP A 30 5.71 -6.70 -1.28
CA ASP A 30 5.22 -7.98 -1.79
C ASP A 30 5.76 -9.16 -0.97
N ARG A 31 7.04 -9.13 -0.59
CA ARG A 31 7.61 -10.13 0.32
C ARG A 31 6.93 -10.14 1.68
N LYS A 32 6.65 -8.97 2.24
CA LYS A 32 5.91 -8.89 3.51
C LYS A 32 4.54 -9.56 3.39
N TYR A 33 3.84 -9.34 2.31
CA TYR A 33 2.55 -9.99 2.06
C TYR A 33 2.68 -11.51 1.86
N GLU A 34 3.72 -11.98 1.20
CA GLU A 34 4.02 -13.41 1.10
C GLU A 34 4.26 -14.04 2.48
N GLU A 35 4.98 -13.35 3.35
CA GLU A 35 5.21 -13.79 4.74
C GLU A 35 3.92 -13.81 5.56
N LEU A 36 3.05 -12.81 5.38
CA LEU A 36 1.82 -12.68 6.15
C LEU A 36 0.71 -13.62 5.67
N SER A 37 0.66 -13.94 4.39
CA SER A 37 -0.40 -14.77 3.81
C SER A 37 -0.63 -16.08 4.55
N PRO A 38 0.39 -16.88 4.91
CA PRO A 38 0.21 -18.12 5.66
C PRO A 38 -0.23 -17.91 7.12
N THR A 39 -0.05 -16.70 7.67
CA THR A 39 -0.42 -16.39 9.06
C THR A 39 -1.87 -15.97 9.21
N LEU A 40 -2.57 -15.73 8.09
CA LEU A 40 -3.98 -15.37 8.12
C LEU A 40 -4.83 -16.55 8.57
N SER A 41 -5.64 -16.36 9.61
CA SER A 41 -6.56 -17.38 10.07
C SER A 41 -7.74 -17.50 9.12
N PRO A 42 -8.07 -18.72 8.62
CA PRO A 42 -9.24 -18.92 7.76
C PRO A 42 -10.57 -18.59 8.44
N GLU A 43 -10.61 -18.64 9.77
CA GLU A 43 -11.79 -18.34 10.57
C GLU A 43 -12.01 -16.86 10.82
N GLU A 44 -10.96 -16.07 10.65
CA GLU A 44 -11.03 -14.63 10.91
C GLU A 44 -11.86 -13.92 9.85
N ASP A 45 -12.64 -12.94 10.30
CA ASP A 45 -13.38 -12.02 9.43
C ASP A 45 -12.46 -11.35 8.41
N ARG A 46 -12.86 -11.26 7.16
CA ARG A 46 -12.03 -10.74 6.08
C ARG A 46 -11.74 -9.24 6.22
N PHE A 47 -12.65 -8.49 6.85
CA PHE A 47 -12.35 -7.09 7.19
C PHE A 47 -11.21 -7.01 8.21
N GLN A 48 -11.22 -7.86 9.23
CA GLN A 48 -10.14 -7.94 10.22
C GLN A 48 -8.82 -8.38 9.59
N GLN A 49 -8.85 -9.29 8.63
CA GLN A 49 -7.64 -9.66 7.88
C GLN A 49 -7.04 -8.46 7.13
N LEU A 50 -7.87 -7.61 6.52
CA LEU A 50 -7.41 -6.39 5.87
C LEU A 50 -6.75 -5.42 6.87
N MET A 51 -7.34 -5.28 8.05
CA MET A 51 -6.76 -4.44 9.12
C MET A 51 -5.43 -5.02 9.62
N TYR A 52 -5.34 -6.32 9.80
CA TYR A 52 -4.11 -7.01 10.19
C TYR A 52 -2.99 -6.82 9.17
N LEU A 53 -3.26 -7.02 7.89
CA LEU A 53 -2.28 -6.82 6.83
C LEU A 53 -1.75 -5.38 6.81
N ASN A 54 -2.62 -4.41 6.95
CA ASN A 54 -2.22 -3.01 7.03
C ASN A 54 -1.31 -2.74 8.21
N ARG A 55 -1.68 -3.20 9.40
CA ARG A 55 -0.87 -3.00 10.62
C ARG A 55 0.53 -3.56 10.46
N GLU A 56 0.65 -4.78 9.97
CA GLU A 56 1.94 -5.46 9.81
C GLU A 56 2.80 -4.81 8.72
N LEU A 57 2.18 -4.42 7.60
CA LEU A 57 2.88 -3.70 6.53
C LEU A 57 3.39 -2.33 7.03
N PHE A 58 2.58 -1.59 7.73
CA PHE A 58 2.92 -0.26 8.22
C PHE A 58 3.97 -0.31 9.35
N ALA A 59 3.94 -1.34 10.18
CA ALA A 59 4.99 -1.58 11.15
C ALA A 59 6.34 -1.86 10.47
N MET A 60 6.35 -2.65 9.40
CA MET A 60 7.55 -2.89 8.60
C MET A 60 8.06 -1.61 7.95
N ILE A 61 7.18 -0.80 7.38
CA ILE A 61 7.56 0.50 6.78
C ILE A 61 8.21 1.41 7.82
N GLU A 62 7.58 1.61 8.96
CA GLU A 62 8.10 2.47 10.03
C GLU A 62 9.46 2.01 10.54
N ASN A 63 9.66 0.71 10.68
CA ASN A 63 10.89 0.14 11.22
C ASN A 63 12.04 0.06 10.21
N SER A 64 11.73 0.08 8.91
CA SER A 64 12.71 -0.25 7.85
C SER A 64 13.02 0.90 6.92
N ILE A 65 12.18 1.93 6.84
CA ILE A 65 12.27 2.96 5.81
C ILE A 65 12.12 4.34 6.46
N SER A 66 13.07 5.25 6.19
CA SER A 66 12.94 6.63 6.67
C SER A 66 11.81 7.37 5.93
N PRO A 67 11.09 8.28 6.62
CA PRO A 67 10.06 9.08 5.97
C PRO A 67 10.58 9.88 4.78
N ASP A 68 11.79 10.40 4.87
CA ASP A 68 12.43 11.17 3.81
C ASP A 68 12.69 10.33 2.55
N LEU A 69 13.24 9.13 2.72
CA LEU A 69 13.45 8.20 1.61
C LEU A 69 12.12 7.80 0.96
N LEU A 70 11.13 7.47 1.77
CA LEU A 70 9.80 7.09 1.29
C LEU A 70 9.12 8.24 0.52
N ALA A 71 9.21 9.46 1.02
CA ALA A 71 8.69 10.66 0.35
C ALA A 71 9.34 10.85 -1.03
N ARG A 72 10.65 10.70 -1.14
CA ARG A 72 11.37 10.79 -2.41
C ARG A 72 10.93 9.73 -3.42
N LEU A 73 10.73 8.50 -2.96
CA LEU A 73 10.30 7.40 -3.80
C LEU A 73 8.88 7.60 -4.32
N TYR A 74 7.95 8.02 -3.47
CA TYR A 74 6.59 8.36 -3.88
C TYR A 74 6.56 9.55 -4.83
N SER A 75 7.35 10.59 -4.57
CA SER A 75 7.46 11.75 -5.47
C SER A 75 7.98 11.35 -6.85
N SER A 76 8.96 10.46 -6.91
CA SER A 76 9.49 9.98 -8.20
C SER A 76 8.42 9.24 -9.01
N GLN A 77 7.54 8.48 -8.37
CA GLN A 77 6.42 7.82 -9.05
C GLN A 77 5.43 8.81 -9.68
N LEU A 78 5.23 9.96 -9.08
CA LEU A 78 4.32 10.98 -9.61
C LEU A 78 4.86 11.60 -10.91
N VAL A 79 6.16 11.76 -11.02
CA VAL A 79 6.81 12.44 -12.16
C VAL A 79 7.33 11.49 -13.24
N THR A 80 7.52 10.22 -12.94
CA THR A 80 7.99 9.21 -13.88
C THR A 80 6.92 8.92 -14.93
N ARG A 81 7.30 8.94 -16.20
CA ARG A 81 6.40 8.64 -17.33
C ARG A 81 6.29 7.16 -17.67
N GLY A 82 7.09 6.31 -17.04
CA GLY A 82 7.12 4.86 -17.28
C GLY A 82 6.10 4.09 -16.45
N GLU A 83 6.37 2.82 -16.26
CA GLU A 83 5.54 1.93 -15.46
C GLU A 83 5.37 2.46 -14.04
N LYS A 84 4.14 2.37 -13.55
CA LYS A 84 3.79 2.74 -12.18
C LYS A 84 3.74 1.47 -11.32
N HIS A 85 4.87 1.09 -10.73
CA HIS A 85 4.98 -0.11 -9.90
C HIS A 85 3.96 -0.16 -8.75
N LEU A 86 3.63 0.99 -8.18
CA LEU A 86 2.61 1.10 -7.12
C LEU A 86 1.20 0.74 -7.61
N LEU A 87 0.94 0.83 -8.91
CA LEU A 87 -0.36 0.54 -9.52
C LEU A 87 -0.39 -0.80 -10.27
N ASP A 88 0.69 -1.56 -10.26
CA ASP A 88 0.77 -2.85 -10.95
C ASP A 88 -0.09 -3.90 -10.23
N HIS A 89 -1.24 -4.22 -10.81
CA HIS A 89 -2.21 -5.18 -10.29
C HIS A 89 -1.73 -6.64 -10.33
N ASN A 90 -0.60 -6.93 -10.99
CA ASN A 90 0.01 -8.26 -11.00
C ASN A 90 0.89 -8.51 -9.77
N ARG A 91 1.15 -7.51 -8.96
CA ARG A 91 1.93 -7.66 -7.73
C ARG A 91 1.21 -8.53 -6.71
N THR A 92 1.99 -9.25 -5.90
CA THR A 92 1.50 -10.09 -4.79
C THR A 92 0.57 -9.32 -3.85
N TYR A 93 0.88 -8.06 -3.57
CA TYR A 93 0.03 -7.14 -2.80
C TYR A 93 -1.41 -7.13 -3.31
N TYR A 94 -1.61 -6.84 -4.59
CA TYR A 94 -2.96 -6.76 -5.16
C TYR A 94 -3.62 -8.13 -5.29
N LYS A 95 -2.86 -9.17 -5.59
CA LYS A 95 -3.39 -10.55 -5.69
C LYS A 95 -3.97 -11.02 -4.36
N LEU A 96 -3.26 -10.78 -3.25
CA LEU A 96 -3.73 -11.14 -1.92
C LEU A 96 -4.97 -10.33 -1.52
N LEU A 97 -4.97 -9.04 -1.76
CA LEU A 97 -6.12 -8.17 -1.46
C LEU A 97 -7.37 -8.59 -2.24
N ARG A 98 -7.22 -8.92 -3.53
CA ARG A 98 -8.35 -9.42 -4.35
C ARG A 98 -8.91 -10.73 -3.81
N ARG A 99 -8.04 -11.65 -3.40
CA ARG A 99 -8.47 -12.91 -2.79
C ARG A 99 -9.29 -12.66 -1.51
N ILE A 100 -8.78 -11.85 -0.61
CA ILE A 100 -9.45 -11.53 0.64
C ILE A 100 -10.78 -10.80 0.38
N ALA A 101 -10.81 -9.86 -0.52
CA ALA A 101 -12.02 -9.13 -0.86
C ALA A 101 -13.09 -10.05 -1.48
N ALA A 102 -12.69 -10.94 -2.39
CA ALA A 102 -13.61 -11.91 -3.00
C ALA A 102 -14.17 -12.90 -1.96
N GLU A 103 -13.31 -13.41 -1.09
CA GLU A 103 -13.75 -14.30 0.01
C GLU A 103 -14.68 -13.57 0.98
N GLY A 104 -14.36 -12.32 1.33
CA GLY A 104 -15.19 -11.49 2.20
C GLY A 104 -16.56 -11.21 1.62
N GLN A 105 -16.65 -10.95 0.32
CA GLN A 105 -17.94 -10.82 -0.37
C GLN A 105 -18.72 -12.13 -0.40
N ALA A 106 -18.05 -13.27 -0.69
CA ALA A 106 -18.67 -14.58 -0.71
C ALA A 106 -19.25 -14.96 0.67
N ARG A 107 -18.57 -14.57 1.75
CA ARG A 107 -18.99 -14.84 3.13
C ARG A 107 -20.00 -13.81 3.68
N GLY A 108 -20.26 -12.73 2.95
CA GLY A 108 -21.14 -11.65 3.41
C GLY A 108 -20.50 -10.72 4.44
N GLU A 109 -19.21 -10.84 4.68
CA GLU A 109 -18.44 -10.00 5.61
C GLU A 109 -18.09 -8.64 4.99
N LEU A 110 -17.97 -8.57 3.67
CA LEU A 110 -17.77 -7.35 2.90
C LEU A 110 -18.96 -7.08 1.98
N ARG A 111 -19.20 -5.81 1.71
CA ARG A 111 -20.31 -5.36 0.86
C ARG A 111 -20.21 -5.95 -0.55
N ARG A 112 -21.36 -6.27 -1.14
CA ARG A 112 -21.47 -6.94 -2.44
C ARG A 112 -21.93 -6.03 -3.58
N ASP A 113 -22.32 -4.81 -3.25
CA ASP A 113 -22.84 -3.82 -4.21
C ASP A 113 -21.74 -3.07 -4.97
N VAL A 114 -20.48 -3.39 -4.69
CA VAL A 114 -19.30 -2.91 -5.39
C VAL A 114 -18.44 -4.09 -5.83
N THR A 115 -17.60 -3.87 -6.84
CA THR A 115 -16.72 -4.93 -7.34
C THR A 115 -15.53 -5.16 -6.41
N VAL A 116 -14.94 -6.35 -6.49
CA VAL A 116 -13.67 -6.67 -5.80
C VAL A 116 -12.60 -5.64 -6.17
N SER A 117 -12.50 -5.27 -7.43
CA SER A 117 -11.51 -4.29 -7.91
C SER A 117 -11.72 -2.92 -7.28
N GLU A 118 -12.95 -2.49 -7.08
CA GLU A 118 -13.25 -1.22 -6.39
C GLU A 118 -12.87 -1.26 -4.92
N LEU A 119 -13.17 -2.34 -4.21
CA LEU A 119 -12.75 -2.52 -2.82
C LEU A 119 -11.23 -2.44 -2.67
N VAL A 120 -10.51 -3.18 -3.51
CA VAL A 120 -9.04 -3.21 -3.49
C VAL A 120 -8.46 -1.84 -3.82
N ARG A 121 -9.02 -1.15 -4.80
CA ARG A 121 -8.60 0.20 -5.17
C ARG A 121 -8.76 1.19 -4.02
N VAL A 122 -9.88 1.19 -3.35
CA VAL A 122 -10.13 2.10 -2.21
C VAL A 122 -9.19 1.78 -1.05
N TYR A 123 -8.99 0.51 -0.74
CA TYR A 123 -8.02 0.08 0.27
C TYR A 123 -6.61 0.62 -0.03
N ALA A 124 -6.13 0.41 -1.24
CA ALA A 124 -4.80 0.88 -1.66
C ALA A 124 -4.69 2.41 -1.65
N LEU A 125 -5.75 3.13 -2.05
CA LEU A 125 -5.80 4.59 -1.97
C LEU A 125 -5.69 5.08 -0.53
N CYS A 126 -6.39 4.45 0.41
CA CYS A 126 -6.34 4.81 1.83
C CYS A 126 -4.96 4.56 2.42
N GLU A 127 -4.32 3.43 2.09
CA GLU A 127 -2.96 3.17 2.54
C GLU A 127 -1.97 4.21 2.00
N ARG A 128 -2.06 4.55 0.72
CA ARG A 128 -1.20 5.59 0.14
C ARG A 128 -1.43 6.97 0.77
N ALA A 129 -2.67 7.31 1.07
CA ALA A 129 -3.01 8.56 1.75
C ALA A 129 -2.39 8.64 3.15
N LEU A 130 -2.44 7.55 3.91
CA LEU A 130 -1.84 7.47 5.25
C LEU A 130 -0.32 7.56 5.20
N ILE A 131 0.32 6.88 4.25
CA ILE A 131 1.76 6.98 4.03
C ILE A 131 2.16 8.40 3.64
N TYR A 132 1.41 9.03 2.75
CA TYR A 132 1.63 10.42 2.35
C TYR A 132 1.58 11.38 3.55
N ASP A 133 0.56 11.25 4.38
CA ASP A 133 0.42 12.07 5.59
C ASP A 133 1.57 11.86 6.58
N TRP A 134 1.95 10.61 6.79
CA TRP A 134 3.09 10.26 7.62
C TRP A 134 4.40 10.89 7.12
N CYS A 135 4.63 10.86 5.82
CA CYS A 135 5.78 11.53 5.20
C CYS A 135 5.73 13.05 5.39
N LEU A 136 4.55 13.67 5.24
CA LEU A 136 4.38 15.11 5.50
C LEU A 136 4.72 15.48 6.94
N SER A 137 4.40 14.62 7.89
CA SER A 137 4.73 14.82 9.31
C SER A 137 6.21 14.58 9.64
N GLY A 138 7.00 14.13 8.67
CA GLY A 138 8.38 13.72 8.91
C GLY A 138 8.49 12.51 9.84
N GLY A 139 7.51 11.63 9.86
CA GLY A 139 7.45 10.49 10.77
C GLY A 139 7.09 10.88 12.20
N GLY A 140 6.35 11.97 12.39
CA GLY A 140 6.03 12.55 13.68
C GLY A 140 5.09 11.73 14.57
N TYR A 141 4.59 10.60 14.10
CA TYR A 141 3.72 9.69 14.84
C TYR A 141 3.98 8.24 14.43
N SER A 142 3.48 7.29 15.21
CA SER A 142 3.55 5.87 14.84
C SER A 142 2.58 5.58 13.71
N LEU A 143 3.11 5.21 12.54
CA LEU A 143 2.31 4.92 11.36
C LEU A 143 1.31 3.78 11.60
N PRO A 144 1.70 2.60 12.16
CA PRO A 144 0.75 1.53 12.40
C PRO A 144 -0.31 1.88 13.44
N GLN A 145 0.03 2.58 14.51
CA GLN A 145 -0.95 2.97 15.54
C GLN A 145 -1.98 3.96 14.99
N TYR A 146 -1.53 4.96 14.27
CA TYR A 146 -2.41 5.95 13.66
C TYR A 146 -3.34 5.31 12.63
N SER A 147 -2.80 4.41 11.82
CA SER A 147 -3.57 3.67 10.83
C SER A 147 -4.62 2.76 11.48
N GLN A 148 -4.34 2.12 12.60
CA GLN A 148 -5.32 1.29 13.31
C GLN A 148 -6.55 2.08 13.75
N THR A 149 -6.41 3.38 14.00
CA THR A 149 -7.52 4.27 14.32
C THR A 149 -8.23 4.76 13.06
N LEU A 150 -7.48 5.22 12.06
CA LEU A 150 -8.05 5.89 10.89
C LEU A 150 -8.55 4.94 9.81
N LEU A 151 -7.83 3.84 9.56
CA LEU A 151 -8.21 2.94 8.49
C LEU A 151 -9.61 2.34 8.68
N PRO A 152 -10.01 1.89 9.88
CA PRO A 152 -11.39 1.45 10.10
C PRO A 152 -12.43 2.55 9.88
N MET A 153 -12.09 3.80 10.15
CA MET A 153 -12.99 4.93 9.88
C MET A 153 -13.19 5.15 8.38
N PHE A 154 -12.13 5.04 7.57
CA PHE A 154 -12.23 5.15 6.12
C PHE A 154 -12.92 3.94 5.50
N LEU A 155 -12.65 2.74 6.00
CA LEU A 155 -13.10 1.48 5.42
C LEU A 155 -14.30 0.86 6.15
N GLY A 156 -14.88 1.54 7.12
CA GLY A 156 -16.06 1.06 7.83
C GLY A 156 -17.24 0.72 6.90
N SER A 157 -17.36 1.46 5.80
CA SER A 157 -18.35 1.20 4.74
C SER A 157 -18.13 -0.09 3.95
N PHE A 158 -16.96 -0.74 4.10
CA PHE A 158 -16.67 -2.01 3.43
C PHE A 158 -17.42 -3.20 4.04
N ARG A 159 -17.82 -3.09 5.30
CA ARG A 159 -18.55 -4.17 5.96
C ARG A 159 -19.84 -4.47 5.22
N GLY A 160 -20.18 -5.76 5.13
CA GLY A 160 -21.45 -6.21 4.60
C GLY A 160 -22.58 -5.56 5.39
N GLY A 161 -23.48 -4.85 4.68
CA GLY A 161 -24.54 -4.09 5.34
C GLY A 161 -25.45 -5.01 6.14
N GLN A 162 -25.72 -4.63 7.38
CA GLN A 162 -26.97 -4.96 7.99
C GLN A 162 -28.05 -4.35 7.10
N ARG A 163 -28.87 -5.19 6.47
CA ARG A 163 -30.10 -4.72 5.86
C ARG A 163 -30.87 -4.00 6.99
N SER A 164 -31.02 -2.71 6.86
CA SER A 164 -32.02 -1.98 7.64
C SER A 164 -33.36 -2.64 7.33
N SER A 165 -33.90 -3.31 8.31
CA SER A 165 -35.28 -3.83 8.31
C SER A 165 -36.24 -2.67 8.27
#